data_172af813d825a4dca102ae78516f1bdc
#
_entry.id   172af813d825a4dca102ae78516f1bdc
#
_cell.length_a   1.000
_cell.length_b   1.000
_cell.length_c   1.000
_cell.angle_alpha   90.00
_cell.angle_beta   90.00
_cell.angle_gamma   90.00
#
_symmetry.space_group_name_H-M   'P 1'
#
loop_
_entity.id
_entity.type
_entity.pdbx_description
1 polymer ?
#
loop_
_entity_poly.entity_id
_entity_poly.type
_entity_poly.pdbx_seq_one_letter_code
_entity_poly.pdbx_strand_id
1 'polypeptide(L)'
;MHWLTRRLPMPPTLALLALLVFAYALPGLIGHAPWKTDDAIGTDIVHQMLRHGEWLVPSLAGEPFLEDGPLYYWIGAALAWITSPLLPLHDGARLASGVCLLLTLMLMRLAARELYGKDEGTGTALALLGCLGLLVHAHENLAEMGMLAAQALAIYAIALARRKPWRAGLLLGLGWAAALLCKGFVAALIPLLAAALVALACRDWRTRRYAATLAIGVLAGAAISAAWLASAPSASVAA
;
A
#
# COMPACT_ATOMS: atom_id res chain seq x y z
N MET A 1 22.56 -24.07 19.92
CA MET A 1 21.55 -23.33 19.13
C MET A 1 21.07 -24.17 17.94
N HIS A 2 20.67 -25.44 18.17
CA HIS A 2 20.44 -26.44 17.10
C HIS A 2 18.94 -26.77 16.85
N TRP A 3 18.01 -26.09 17.51
CA TRP A 3 16.58 -26.40 17.37
C TRP A 3 15.82 -25.41 16.51
N LEU A 4 16.47 -24.37 15.99
CA LEU A 4 15.88 -23.43 15.01
C LEU A 4 15.91 -23.96 13.56
N THR A 5 16.51 -25.11 13.30
CA THR A 5 16.58 -25.73 11.97
C THR A 5 15.59 -26.87 11.74
N ARG A 6 14.62 -27.09 12.62
CA ARG A 6 13.49 -27.95 12.27
C ARG A 6 12.76 -27.31 11.10
N ARG A 7 12.93 -27.87 9.92
CA ARG A 7 12.14 -27.53 8.75
C ARG A 7 10.67 -27.62 9.17
N LEU A 8 10.01 -26.48 9.21
CA LEU A 8 8.56 -26.46 9.30
C LEU A 8 8.02 -27.35 8.18
N PRO A 9 6.88 -28.03 8.38
CA PRO A 9 6.26 -28.84 7.33
C PRO A 9 6.16 -28.01 6.05
N MET A 10 6.30 -28.68 4.91
CA MET A 10 6.38 -28.06 3.58
C MET A 10 5.48 -26.81 3.46
N PRO A 11 5.99 -25.70 2.93
CA PRO A 11 5.18 -24.49 2.80
C PRO A 11 3.90 -24.83 2.01
N PRO A 12 2.76 -24.28 2.41
CA PRO A 12 1.51 -24.51 1.72
C PRO A 12 1.67 -24.21 0.23
N THR A 13 1.03 -24.99 -0.62
CA THR A 13 1.00 -24.71 -2.05
C THR A 13 0.47 -23.30 -2.29
N LEU A 14 0.82 -22.67 -3.41
CA LEU A 14 0.34 -21.33 -3.75
C LEU A 14 -1.19 -21.26 -3.74
N ALA A 15 -1.87 -22.35 -4.12
CA ALA A 15 -3.32 -22.46 -4.07
C ALA A 15 -3.87 -22.42 -2.63
N LEU A 16 -3.21 -23.11 -1.70
CA LEU A 16 -3.61 -23.07 -0.29
C LEU A 16 -3.37 -21.68 0.32
N LEU A 17 -2.26 -21.03 -0.02
CA LEU A 17 -2.01 -19.66 0.42
C LEU A 17 -3.09 -18.71 -0.13
N ALA A 18 -3.44 -18.82 -1.40
CA ALA A 18 -4.51 -18.02 -2.01
C ALA A 18 -5.86 -18.27 -1.33
N LEU A 19 -6.19 -19.52 -1.01
CA LEU A 19 -7.40 -19.87 -0.29
C LEU A 19 -7.42 -19.27 1.13
N LEU A 20 -6.30 -19.34 1.85
CA LEU A 20 -6.18 -18.74 3.18
C LEU A 20 -6.34 -17.22 3.15
N VAL A 21 -5.71 -16.55 2.17
CA VAL A 21 -5.86 -15.10 1.99
C VAL A 21 -7.30 -14.72 1.67
N PHE A 22 -7.95 -15.49 0.79
CA PHE A 22 -9.35 -15.29 0.45
C PHE A 22 -10.27 -15.49 1.65
N ALA A 23 -10.11 -16.59 2.39
CA ALA A 23 -10.87 -16.87 3.60
C ALA A 23 -10.62 -15.86 4.73
N TYR A 24 -9.43 -15.26 4.77
CA TYR A 24 -9.08 -14.21 5.71
C TYR A 24 -9.74 -12.88 5.34
N ALA A 25 -9.66 -12.48 4.07
CA ALA A 25 -10.05 -11.15 3.63
C ALA A 25 -11.57 -11.01 3.39
N LEU A 26 -12.19 -11.98 2.71
CA LEU A 26 -13.54 -11.84 2.20
C LEU A 26 -14.62 -11.65 3.28
N PRO A 27 -14.65 -12.42 4.39
CA PRO A 27 -15.75 -12.35 5.35
C PRO A 27 -15.92 -11.00 6.04
N GLY A 28 -14.88 -10.19 6.08
CA GLY A 28 -14.91 -8.87 6.73
C GLY A 28 -15.00 -7.69 5.76
N LEU A 29 -14.92 -7.93 4.44
CA LEU A 29 -14.97 -6.86 3.44
C LEU A 29 -16.39 -6.52 3.00
N ILE A 30 -17.32 -7.47 3.11
CA ILE A 30 -18.67 -7.36 2.54
C ILE A 30 -19.71 -7.74 3.59
N GLY A 31 -20.89 -7.10 3.54
CA GLY A 31 -22.08 -7.52 4.26
C GLY A 31 -22.29 -6.87 5.62
N HIS A 32 -21.59 -5.78 5.92
CA HIS A 32 -21.84 -4.99 7.14
C HIS A 32 -21.76 -3.48 6.88
N ALA A 33 -22.55 -2.72 7.62
CA ALA A 33 -22.49 -1.26 7.61
C ALA A 33 -21.13 -0.77 8.17
N PRO A 34 -20.68 0.46 7.82
CA PRO A 34 -19.53 1.08 8.46
C PRO A 34 -19.72 1.11 9.99
N TRP A 35 -18.76 0.53 10.72
CA TRP A 35 -18.95 0.29 12.16
C TRP A 35 -17.99 1.09 13.06
N LYS A 36 -16.92 1.62 12.49
CA LYS A 36 -15.97 2.51 13.16
C LYS A 36 -15.94 3.88 12.48
N THR A 37 -15.44 4.87 13.21
CA THR A 37 -15.31 6.24 12.72
C THR A 37 -14.51 6.30 11.42
N ASP A 38 -13.36 5.66 11.38
CA ASP A 38 -12.46 5.71 10.22
C ASP A 38 -13.05 5.00 8.99
N ASP A 39 -13.74 3.87 9.18
CA ASP A 39 -14.45 3.17 8.11
C ASP A 39 -15.61 4.01 7.53
N ALA A 40 -16.29 4.76 8.41
CA ALA A 40 -17.37 5.69 8.02
C ALA A 40 -16.79 6.92 7.27
N ILE A 41 -15.70 7.50 7.76
CA ILE A 41 -14.97 8.61 7.10
C ILE A 41 -14.53 8.19 5.71
N GLY A 42 -13.85 7.06 5.57
CA GLY A 42 -13.40 6.57 4.27
C GLY A 42 -14.55 6.30 3.30
N THR A 43 -15.70 5.84 3.80
CA THR A 43 -16.90 5.63 2.99
C THR A 43 -17.51 6.95 2.53
N ASP A 44 -17.57 7.97 3.40
CA ASP A 44 -18.09 9.29 3.02
C ASP A 44 -17.19 9.97 1.98
N ILE A 45 -15.86 9.91 2.14
CA ILE A 45 -14.92 10.47 1.16
C ILE A 45 -15.15 9.84 -0.23
N VAL A 46 -15.31 8.51 -0.32
CA VAL A 46 -15.64 7.83 -1.58
C VAL A 46 -16.99 8.30 -2.13
N HIS A 47 -17.97 8.49 -1.26
CA HIS A 47 -19.29 9.02 -1.65
C HIS A 47 -19.19 10.43 -2.22
N GLN A 48 -18.44 11.34 -1.56
CA GLN A 48 -18.21 12.70 -2.02
C GLN A 48 -17.51 12.72 -3.40
N MET A 49 -16.47 11.89 -3.59
CA MET A 49 -15.80 11.77 -4.89
C MET A 49 -16.76 11.37 -6.02
N LEU A 50 -17.62 10.38 -5.77
CA LEU A 50 -18.56 9.89 -6.78
C LEU A 50 -19.74 10.84 -7.04
N ARG A 51 -20.18 11.61 -6.03
CA ARG A 51 -21.33 12.51 -6.11
C ARG A 51 -20.98 13.90 -6.58
N HIS A 52 -19.85 14.45 -6.08
CA HIS A 52 -19.48 15.86 -6.30
C HIS A 52 -18.27 16.03 -7.22
N GLY A 53 -17.57 14.94 -7.57
CA GLY A 53 -16.42 14.99 -8.48
C GLY A 53 -15.16 15.57 -7.86
N GLU A 54 -15.02 15.52 -6.54
CA GLU A 54 -13.87 16.05 -5.78
C GLU A 54 -12.72 15.03 -5.74
N TRP A 55 -12.10 14.81 -6.91
CA TRP A 55 -11.10 13.75 -7.07
C TRP A 55 -9.69 14.12 -6.60
N LEU A 56 -9.34 15.41 -6.60
CA LEU A 56 -7.95 15.83 -6.34
C LEU A 56 -7.64 15.99 -4.87
N VAL A 57 -8.59 16.51 -4.10
CA VAL A 57 -8.50 16.66 -2.65
C VAL A 57 -9.68 15.92 -2.04
N PRO A 58 -9.44 14.95 -1.15
CA PRO A 58 -10.53 14.30 -0.42
C PRO A 58 -11.37 15.31 0.33
N SER A 59 -12.69 15.09 0.41
CA SER A 59 -13.59 15.90 1.24
C SER A 59 -14.42 15.01 2.15
N LEU A 60 -14.73 15.52 3.34
CA LEU A 60 -15.55 14.89 4.35
C LEU A 60 -16.70 15.83 4.71
N ALA A 61 -17.92 15.41 4.53
CA ALA A 61 -19.11 16.22 4.78
C ALA A 61 -19.10 17.59 4.05
N GLY A 62 -18.46 17.67 2.88
CA GLY A 62 -18.33 18.87 2.07
C GLY A 62 -17.14 19.77 2.42
N GLU A 63 -16.35 19.44 3.42
CA GLU A 63 -15.15 20.19 3.80
C GLU A 63 -13.87 19.44 3.35
N PRO A 64 -12.80 20.14 2.94
CA PRO A 64 -11.54 19.51 2.55
C PRO A 64 -10.94 18.67 3.67
N PHE A 65 -10.65 17.41 3.39
CA PHE A 65 -10.02 16.48 4.32
C PHE A 65 -8.54 16.32 3.95
N LEU A 66 -7.65 16.97 4.70
CA LEU A 66 -6.22 17.08 4.40
C LEU A 66 -5.34 16.05 5.11
N GLU A 67 -5.93 15.19 5.94
CA GLU A 67 -5.18 14.16 6.67
C GLU A 67 -4.71 13.03 5.75
N ASP A 68 -5.50 12.74 4.71
CA ASP A 68 -5.23 11.70 3.73
C ASP A 68 -5.08 12.26 2.32
N GLY A 69 -4.28 11.56 1.50
CA GLY A 69 -4.23 11.81 0.07
C GLY A 69 -5.31 11.01 -0.70
N PRO A 70 -5.52 11.29 -1.98
CA PRO A 70 -6.65 10.76 -2.73
C PRO A 70 -6.48 9.33 -3.25
N LEU A 71 -5.25 8.79 -3.34
CA LEU A 71 -4.96 7.57 -4.10
C LEU A 71 -5.76 6.35 -3.63
N TYR A 72 -5.85 6.15 -2.31
CA TYR A 72 -6.61 5.03 -1.76
C TYR A 72 -8.11 5.17 -2.12
N TYR A 73 -8.64 6.37 -1.99
CA TYR A 73 -10.05 6.68 -2.27
C TYR A 73 -10.38 6.61 -3.76
N TRP A 74 -9.43 6.89 -4.67
CA TRP A 74 -9.61 6.62 -6.09
C TRP A 74 -9.84 5.14 -6.37
N ILE A 75 -9.07 4.27 -5.71
CA ILE A 75 -9.25 2.81 -5.85
C ILE A 75 -10.61 2.42 -5.28
N GLY A 76 -10.98 2.93 -4.10
CA GLY A 76 -12.26 2.70 -3.46
C GLY A 76 -13.45 3.15 -4.32
N ALA A 77 -13.37 4.35 -4.87
CA ALA A 77 -14.41 4.91 -5.75
C ALA A 77 -14.57 4.12 -7.05
N ALA A 78 -13.45 3.72 -7.67
CA ALA A 78 -13.47 2.90 -8.88
C ALA A 78 -14.13 1.53 -8.61
N LEU A 79 -13.78 0.87 -7.50
CA LEU A 79 -14.36 -0.41 -7.12
C LEU A 79 -15.83 -0.28 -6.72
N ALA A 80 -16.19 0.74 -5.95
CA ALA A 80 -17.58 1.02 -5.60
C ALA A 80 -18.44 1.27 -6.85
N TRP A 81 -17.91 2.00 -7.83
CA TRP A 81 -18.60 2.25 -9.09
C TRP A 81 -18.78 0.96 -9.91
N ILE A 82 -17.72 0.16 -10.06
CA ILE A 82 -17.75 -1.11 -10.82
C ILE A 82 -18.72 -2.11 -10.18
N THR A 83 -18.76 -2.17 -8.85
CA THR A 83 -19.58 -3.14 -8.11
C THR A 83 -20.97 -2.63 -7.75
N SER A 84 -21.30 -1.39 -8.06
CA SER A 84 -22.58 -0.73 -7.72
C SER A 84 -23.85 -1.51 -8.09
N PRO A 85 -23.87 -2.35 -9.14
CA PRO A 85 -25.05 -3.18 -9.45
C PRO A 85 -25.26 -4.34 -8.47
N LEU A 86 -24.22 -4.73 -7.72
CA LEU A 86 -24.22 -5.93 -6.88
C LEU A 86 -24.02 -5.64 -5.40
N LEU A 87 -23.30 -4.57 -5.07
CA LEU A 87 -22.88 -4.23 -3.71
C LEU A 87 -23.28 -2.79 -3.35
N PRO A 88 -23.61 -2.53 -2.08
CA PRO A 88 -23.76 -1.17 -1.59
C PRO A 88 -22.39 -0.45 -1.64
N LEU A 89 -22.42 0.90 -1.69
CA LEU A 89 -21.26 1.76 -1.86
C LEU A 89 -20.13 1.43 -0.86
N HIS A 90 -20.46 1.29 0.42
CA HIS A 90 -19.50 1.03 1.49
C HIS A 90 -18.76 -0.32 1.31
N ASP A 91 -19.48 -1.37 0.90
CA ASP A 91 -18.87 -2.67 0.62
C ASP A 91 -17.96 -2.60 -0.62
N GLY A 92 -18.44 -1.95 -1.69
CA GLY A 92 -17.66 -1.74 -2.90
C GLY A 92 -16.38 -0.93 -2.65
N ALA A 93 -16.45 0.14 -1.87
CA ALA A 93 -15.31 0.96 -1.49
C ALA A 93 -14.30 0.18 -0.64
N ARG A 94 -14.79 -0.64 0.31
CA ARG A 94 -13.96 -1.45 1.21
C ARG A 94 -13.14 -2.52 0.47
N LEU A 95 -13.54 -2.94 -0.73
CA LEU A 95 -12.73 -3.81 -1.58
C LEU A 95 -11.35 -3.23 -1.88
N ALA A 96 -11.15 -1.91 -1.79
CA ALA A 96 -9.84 -1.29 -1.91
C ALA A 96 -8.86 -1.79 -0.85
N SER A 97 -9.31 -1.97 0.40
CA SER A 97 -8.49 -2.56 1.46
C SER A 97 -8.11 -4.01 1.14
N GLY A 98 -9.03 -4.80 0.59
CA GLY A 98 -8.73 -6.15 0.11
C GLY A 98 -7.67 -6.16 -1.00
N VAL A 99 -7.77 -5.27 -1.98
CA VAL A 99 -6.76 -5.12 -3.05
C VAL A 99 -5.42 -4.71 -2.48
N CYS A 100 -5.38 -3.73 -1.57
CA CYS A 100 -4.15 -3.29 -0.92
C CYS A 100 -3.53 -4.39 -0.05
N LEU A 101 -4.33 -5.19 0.65
CA LEU A 101 -3.88 -6.38 1.38
C LEU A 101 -3.20 -7.38 0.44
N LEU A 102 -3.86 -7.75 -0.66
CA LEU A 102 -3.31 -8.68 -1.65
C LEU A 102 -1.99 -8.17 -2.24
N LEU A 103 -1.92 -6.88 -2.58
CA LEU A 103 -0.69 -6.25 -3.07
C LEU A 103 0.42 -6.30 -2.03
N THR A 104 0.11 -5.98 -0.77
CA THR A 104 1.07 -6.04 0.35
C THR A 104 1.65 -7.44 0.50
N LEU A 105 0.80 -8.46 0.58
CA LEU A 105 1.23 -9.85 0.73
C LEU A 105 2.08 -10.33 -0.45
N MET A 106 1.66 -9.98 -1.67
CA MET A 106 2.39 -10.33 -2.90
C MET A 106 3.76 -9.64 -2.94
N LEU A 107 3.82 -8.34 -2.66
CA LEU A 107 5.07 -7.56 -2.72
C LEU A 107 6.05 -8.00 -1.63
N MET A 108 5.57 -8.23 -0.41
CA MET A 108 6.42 -8.73 0.67
C MET A 108 6.91 -10.16 0.42
N ARG A 109 6.07 -11.02 -0.17
CA ARG A 109 6.50 -12.33 -0.65
C ARG A 109 7.60 -12.22 -1.71
N LEU A 110 7.47 -11.31 -2.66
CA LEU A 110 8.48 -11.05 -3.68
C LEU A 110 9.77 -10.49 -3.08
N ALA A 111 9.67 -9.56 -2.13
CA ALA A 111 10.83 -8.98 -1.43
C ALA A 111 11.61 -10.08 -0.67
N ALA A 112 10.92 -10.92 0.08
CA ALA A 112 11.55 -12.03 0.79
C ALA A 112 12.26 -13.01 -0.17
N ARG A 113 11.67 -13.31 -1.31
CA ARG A 113 12.29 -14.15 -2.34
C ARG A 113 13.55 -13.54 -2.96
N GLU A 114 13.59 -12.23 -3.14
CA GLU A 114 14.79 -11.52 -3.63
C GLU A 114 15.90 -11.50 -2.59
N LEU A 115 15.58 -11.38 -1.31
CA LEU A 115 16.57 -11.23 -0.22
C LEU A 115 17.07 -12.57 0.30
N TYR A 116 16.19 -13.56 0.46
CA TYR A 116 16.48 -14.80 1.20
C TYR A 116 16.36 -16.07 0.34
N GLY A 117 15.80 -15.98 -0.86
CA GLY A 117 15.62 -17.11 -1.76
C GLY A 117 14.16 -17.48 -2.02
N LYS A 118 13.97 -18.40 -3.00
CA LYS A 118 12.63 -18.68 -3.55
C LYS A 118 11.64 -19.27 -2.53
N ASP A 119 12.13 -19.98 -1.53
CA ASP A 119 11.30 -20.72 -0.58
C ASP A 119 10.78 -19.86 0.58
N GLU A 120 11.41 -18.72 0.84
CA GLU A 120 11.11 -17.87 2.00
C GLU A 120 9.86 -16.98 1.84
N GLY A 121 9.39 -16.80 0.63
CA GLY A 121 8.30 -15.86 0.34
C GLY A 121 6.96 -16.26 0.97
N THR A 122 6.66 -17.55 1.09
CA THR A 122 5.39 -18.02 1.63
C THR A 122 5.32 -17.82 3.15
N GLY A 123 6.43 -18.08 3.85
CA GLY A 123 6.53 -17.83 5.29
C GLY A 123 6.31 -16.37 5.65
N THR A 124 6.86 -15.45 4.85
CA THR A 124 6.66 -13.99 5.03
C THR A 124 5.19 -13.59 4.89
N ALA A 125 4.48 -14.10 3.87
CA ALA A 125 3.06 -13.82 3.69
C ALA A 125 2.21 -14.35 4.86
N LEU A 126 2.50 -15.57 5.34
CA LEU A 126 1.82 -16.16 6.50
C LEU A 126 2.10 -15.38 7.79
N ALA A 127 3.33 -14.93 8.00
CA ALA A 127 3.68 -14.11 9.16
C ALA A 127 2.89 -12.78 9.17
N LEU A 128 2.72 -12.14 8.01
CA LEU A 128 1.90 -10.94 7.89
C LEU A 128 0.42 -11.19 8.16
N LEU A 129 -0.14 -12.29 7.65
CA LEU A 129 -1.53 -12.68 7.94
C LEU A 129 -1.76 -12.96 9.43
N GLY A 130 -0.74 -13.38 10.16
CA GLY A 130 -0.78 -13.57 11.61
C GLY A 130 -0.73 -12.28 12.44
N CYS A 131 -0.57 -11.10 11.81
CA CYS A 131 -0.56 -9.82 12.52
C CYS A 131 -1.99 -9.40 12.91
N LEU A 132 -2.27 -9.31 14.22
CA LEU A 132 -3.61 -8.93 14.73
C LEU A 132 -4.09 -7.55 14.22
N GLY A 133 -3.20 -6.57 14.11
CA GLY A 133 -3.55 -5.26 13.55
C GLY A 133 -4.05 -5.36 12.11
N LEU A 134 -3.43 -6.21 11.30
CA LEU A 134 -3.86 -6.43 9.92
C LEU A 134 -5.24 -7.10 9.86
N LEU A 135 -5.55 -8.01 10.80
CA LEU A 135 -6.86 -8.67 10.88
C LEU A 135 -8.01 -7.67 11.04
N VAL A 136 -7.80 -6.60 11.79
CA VAL A 136 -8.83 -5.58 12.01
C VAL A 136 -8.87 -4.60 10.84
N HIS A 137 -7.74 -3.96 10.53
CA HIS A 137 -7.71 -2.86 9.57
C HIS A 137 -7.87 -3.29 8.10
N ALA A 138 -7.60 -4.55 7.77
CA ALA A 138 -7.83 -5.07 6.42
C ALA A 138 -9.31 -5.11 6.01
N HIS A 139 -10.22 -4.98 6.97
CA HIS A 139 -11.67 -5.06 6.78
C HIS A 139 -12.39 -3.69 6.93
N GLU A 140 -11.62 -2.62 7.04
CA GLU A 140 -12.09 -1.25 7.13
C GLU A 140 -11.72 -0.46 5.86
N ASN A 141 -12.44 0.61 5.56
CA ASN A 141 -12.13 1.50 4.44
C ASN A 141 -11.11 2.54 4.87
N LEU A 142 -9.83 2.15 4.88
CA LEU A 142 -8.73 2.92 5.47
C LEU A 142 -7.60 3.21 4.48
N ALA A 143 -7.19 4.48 4.38
CA ALA A 143 -6.05 4.90 3.56
C ALA A 143 -4.72 4.28 4.02
N GLU A 144 -4.61 3.84 5.29
CA GLU A 144 -3.49 3.10 5.84
C GLU A 144 -3.21 1.79 5.08
N MET A 145 -4.24 1.14 4.56
CA MET A 145 -4.06 -0.06 3.73
C MET A 145 -3.35 0.26 2.42
N GLY A 146 -3.68 1.39 1.81
CA GLY A 146 -2.96 1.92 0.64
C GLY A 146 -1.51 2.28 0.96
N MET A 147 -1.28 2.96 2.09
CA MET A 147 0.06 3.25 2.59
C MET A 147 0.86 1.97 2.81
N LEU A 148 0.29 0.94 3.43
CA LEU A 148 0.96 -0.33 3.68
C LEU A 148 1.39 -1.02 2.37
N ALA A 149 0.54 -1.01 1.35
CA ALA A 149 0.87 -1.53 0.02
C ALA A 149 2.00 -0.71 -0.64
N ALA A 150 1.99 0.61 -0.50
CA ALA A 150 3.05 1.49 -0.98
C ALA A 150 4.39 1.23 -0.27
N GLN A 151 4.39 1.02 1.04
CA GLN A 151 5.58 0.63 1.82
C GLN A 151 6.11 -0.74 1.37
N ALA A 152 5.23 -1.73 1.17
CA ALA A 152 5.60 -3.04 0.65
C ALA A 152 6.23 -2.96 -0.74
N LEU A 153 5.74 -2.06 -1.61
CA LEU A 153 6.32 -1.80 -2.93
C LEU A 153 7.74 -1.23 -2.81
N ALA A 154 7.95 -0.29 -1.90
CA ALA A 154 9.27 0.29 -1.65
C ALA A 154 10.26 -0.75 -1.08
N ILE A 155 9.83 -1.61 -0.17
CA ILE A 155 10.65 -2.70 0.37
C ILE A 155 11.04 -3.68 -0.75
N TYR A 156 10.09 -4.05 -1.61
CA TYR A 156 10.38 -4.89 -2.78
C TYR A 156 11.35 -4.21 -3.75
N ALA A 157 11.18 -2.92 -3.99
CA ALA A 157 12.08 -2.14 -4.82
C ALA A 157 13.52 -2.15 -4.27
N ILE A 158 13.67 -1.91 -2.97
CA ILE A 158 14.96 -2.01 -2.29
C ILE A 158 15.56 -3.40 -2.50
N ALA A 159 14.81 -4.47 -2.21
CA ALA A 159 15.28 -5.85 -2.39
C ALA A 159 15.74 -6.12 -3.84
N LEU A 160 15.04 -5.59 -4.83
CA LEU A 160 15.33 -5.77 -6.25
C LEU A 160 16.55 -4.97 -6.73
N ALA A 161 16.98 -3.93 -5.99
CA ALA A 161 17.97 -2.94 -6.42
C ALA A 161 19.33 -3.55 -6.79
N ARG A 162 19.75 -4.61 -6.10
CA ARG A 162 21.01 -5.30 -6.40
C ARG A 162 21.01 -5.96 -7.77
N ARG A 163 19.87 -6.44 -8.24
CA ARG A 163 19.74 -7.20 -9.49
C ARG A 163 19.28 -6.34 -10.67
N LYS A 164 18.32 -5.45 -10.44
CA LYS A 164 17.65 -4.64 -11.48
C LYS A 164 17.51 -3.17 -11.05
N PRO A 165 18.61 -2.40 -10.96
CA PRO A 165 18.63 -1.07 -10.34
C PRO A 165 17.66 -0.08 -10.98
N TRP A 166 17.49 -0.06 -12.33
CA TRP A 166 16.59 0.85 -13.03
C TRP A 166 15.12 0.60 -12.69
N ARG A 167 14.71 -0.68 -12.74
CA ARG A 167 13.34 -1.07 -12.36
C ARG A 167 13.09 -0.80 -10.87
N ALA A 168 14.06 -1.10 -10.04
CA ALA A 168 14.01 -0.84 -8.61
C ALA A 168 13.84 0.65 -8.31
N GLY A 169 14.55 1.53 -9.01
CA GLY A 169 14.41 2.98 -8.87
C GLY A 169 13.00 3.45 -9.22
N LEU A 170 12.46 3.02 -10.35
CA LEU A 170 11.09 3.38 -10.74
C LEU A 170 10.05 2.87 -9.73
N LEU A 171 10.18 1.63 -9.26
CA LEU A 171 9.27 1.06 -8.26
C LEU A 171 9.41 1.76 -6.90
N LEU A 172 10.63 2.15 -6.51
CA LEU A 172 10.85 2.93 -5.29
C LEU A 172 10.17 4.29 -5.36
N GLY A 173 10.33 4.99 -6.50
CA GLY A 173 9.66 6.28 -6.74
C GLY A 173 8.14 6.15 -6.74
N LEU A 174 7.61 5.10 -7.38
CA LEU A 174 6.17 4.82 -7.36
C LEU A 174 5.67 4.51 -5.94
N GLY A 175 6.39 3.70 -5.16
CA GLY A 175 6.04 3.40 -3.78
C GLY A 175 6.09 4.65 -2.89
N TRP A 176 7.09 5.51 -3.07
CA TRP A 176 7.18 6.79 -2.37
C TRP A 176 6.02 7.73 -2.72
N ALA A 177 5.74 7.95 -4.00
CA ALA A 177 4.62 8.79 -4.44
C ALA A 177 3.27 8.22 -3.98
N ALA A 178 3.09 6.89 -4.04
CA ALA A 178 1.88 6.25 -3.56
C ALA A 178 1.70 6.42 -2.04
N ALA A 179 2.77 6.34 -1.25
CA ALA A 179 2.71 6.59 0.20
C ALA A 179 2.31 8.04 0.49
N LEU A 180 2.87 9.02 -0.26
CA LEU A 180 2.47 10.43 -0.17
C LEU A 180 0.99 10.61 -0.50
N LEU A 181 0.55 10.04 -1.61
CA LEU A 181 -0.82 10.15 -2.11
C LEU A 181 -1.85 9.34 -1.28
N CYS A 182 -1.42 8.47 -0.35
CA CYS A 182 -2.30 7.81 0.60
C CYS A 182 -2.36 8.56 1.94
N LYS A 183 -1.21 8.87 2.57
CA LYS A 183 -1.14 9.39 3.95
C LYS A 183 -0.16 10.55 4.11
N GLY A 184 0.10 11.30 3.04
CA GLY A 184 0.88 12.53 3.10
C GLY A 184 2.37 12.33 3.36
N PHE A 185 3.04 13.43 3.76
CA PHE A 185 4.50 13.52 3.81
C PHE A 185 5.16 12.56 4.82
N VAL A 186 4.53 12.32 5.96
CA VAL A 186 5.10 11.41 6.98
C VAL A 186 5.21 9.99 6.42
N ALA A 187 4.17 9.52 5.74
CA ALA A 187 4.18 8.21 5.09
C ALA A 187 5.22 8.11 3.97
N ALA A 188 5.44 9.20 3.23
CA ALA A 188 6.45 9.28 2.18
C ALA A 188 7.88 9.24 2.70
N LEU A 189 8.14 9.75 3.90
CA LEU A 189 9.49 9.72 4.49
C LEU A 189 9.96 8.30 4.83
N ILE A 190 9.06 7.41 5.20
CA ILE A 190 9.39 6.05 5.65
C ILE A 190 10.18 5.27 4.60
N PRO A 191 9.72 5.12 3.34
CA PRO A 191 10.47 4.37 2.32
C PRO A 191 11.80 5.03 1.95
N LEU A 192 11.89 6.35 1.96
CA LEU A 192 13.14 7.06 1.68
C LEU A 192 14.16 6.86 2.80
N LEU A 193 13.73 6.96 4.05
CA LEU A 193 14.58 6.70 5.20
C LEU A 193 15.04 5.25 5.24
N ALA A 194 14.14 4.30 4.99
CA ALA A 194 14.48 2.88 4.91
C ALA A 194 15.54 2.63 3.83
N ALA A 195 15.36 3.20 2.64
CA ALA A 195 16.31 3.06 1.54
C ALA A 195 17.68 3.69 1.86
N ALA A 196 17.71 4.86 2.51
CA ALA A 196 18.95 5.51 2.95
C ALA A 196 19.64 4.71 4.06
N LEU A 197 18.89 4.23 5.06
CA LEU A 197 19.43 3.44 6.18
C LEU A 197 20.07 2.13 5.72
N VAL A 198 19.52 1.46 4.71
CA VAL A 198 20.14 0.27 4.11
C VAL A 198 21.55 0.58 3.59
N ALA A 199 21.73 1.72 2.90
CA ALA A 199 23.07 2.13 2.43
C ALA A 199 24.03 2.48 3.57
N LEU A 200 23.50 3.04 4.68
CA LEU A 200 24.30 3.41 5.84
C LEU A 200 24.69 2.19 6.68
N ALA A 201 23.76 1.25 6.88
CA ALA A 201 23.96 0.08 7.73
C ALA A 201 24.74 -1.04 7.02
N CYS A 202 24.52 -1.25 5.72
CA CYS A 202 25.06 -2.39 4.99
C CYS A 202 26.10 -1.95 3.96
N ARG A 203 27.40 -2.25 4.21
CA ARG A 203 28.48 -1.89 3.29
C ARG A 203 28.29 -2.45 1.88
N ASP A 204 27.76 -3.66 1.75
CA ASP A 204 27.49 -4.32 0.46
C ASP A 204 26.48 -3.59 -0.43
N TRP A 205 25.71 -2.69 0.13
CA TRP A 205 24.74 -1.87 -0.58
C TRP A 205 25.31 -0.52 -1.05
N ARG A 206 26.52 -0.15 -0.62
CA ARG A 206 27.21 1.10 -1.02
C ARG A 206 27.78 0.98 -2.42
N THR A 207 26.94 0.77 -3.41
CA THR A 207 27.31 0.58 -4.81
C THR A 207 26.78 1.71 -5.69
N ARG A 208 27.44 1.99 -6.81
CA ARG A 208 26.95 2.95 -7.82
C ARG A 208 25.58 2.56 -8.35
N ARG A 209 25.28 1.25 -8.46
CA ARG A 209 23.98 0.74 -8.89
C ARG A 209 22.87 1.10 -7.90
N TYR A 210 23.15 0.96 -6.60
CA TYR A 210 22.19 1.34 -5.57
C TYR A 210 22.00 2.85 -5.50
N ALA A 211 23.05 3.65 -5.63
CA ALA A 211 22.97 5.10 -5.73
C ALA A 211 22.09 5.54 -6.94
N ALA A 212 22.25 4.87 -8.08
CA ALA A 212 21.37 5.11 -9.25
C ALA A 212 19.91 4.75 -8.95
N THR A 213 19.66 3.65 -8.22
CA THR A 213 18.30 3.29 -7.76
C THR A 213 17.68 4.41 -6.92
N LEU A 214 18.43 4.94 -5.94
CA LEU A 214 17.96 6.04 -5.09
C LEU A 214 17.68 7.31 -5.90
N ALA A 215 18.61 7.70 -6.78
CA ALA A 215 18.45 8.89 -7.62
C ALA A 215 17.21 8.80 -8.53
N ILE A 216 17.02 7.66 -9.21
CA ILE A 216 15.83 7.42 -10.06
C ILE A 216 14.57 7.43 -9.20
N GLY A 217 14.60 6.79 -8.02
CA GLY A 217 13.46 6.74 -7.11
C GLY A 217 13.02 8.12 -6.65
N VAL A 218 13.99 8.94 -6.22
CA VAL A 218 13.70 10.32 -5.81
C VAL A 218 13.16 11.15 -6.98
N LEU A 219 13.79 11.07 -8.16
CA LEU A 219 13.35 11.83 -9.33
C LEU A 219 11.94 11.40 -9.80
N ALA A 220 11.69 10.10 -9.92
CA ALA A 220 10.39 9.59 -10.35
C ALA A 220 9.29 9.91 -9.33
N GLY A 221 9.54 9.68 -8.05
CA GLY A 221 8.57 9.98 -7.00
C GLY A 221 8.31 11.47 -6.86
N ALA A 222 9.34 12.32 -6.93
CA ALA A 222 9.18 13.76 -6.91
C ALA A 222 8.37 14.26 -8.11
N ALA A 223 8.62 13.73 -9.32
CA ALA A 223 7.87 14.10 -10.52
C ALA A 223 6.38 13.76 -10.40
N ILE A 224 6.04 12.55 -9.92
CA ILE A 224 4.64 12.13 -9.72
C ILE A 224 3.97 13.00 -8.65
N SER A 225 4.64 13.22 -7.53
CA SER A 225 4.11 14.03 -6.42
C SER A 225 3.92 15.48 -6.81
N ALA A 226 4.88 16.07 -7.54
CA ALA A 226 4.79 17.43 -8.03
C ALA A 226 3.66 17.59 -9.06
N ALA A 227 3.44 16.62 -9.93
CA ALA A 227 2.34 16.63 -10.89
C ALA A 227 0.98 16.67 -10.18
N TRP A 228 0.80 15.88 -9.10
CA TRP A 228 -0.42 15.93 -8.30
C TRP A 228 -0.57 17.27 -7.56
N LEU A 229 0.47 17.74 -6.87
CA LEU A 229 0.44 19.02 -6.15
C LEU A 229 0.15 20.20 -7.07
N ALA A 230 0.68 20.19 -8.30
CA ALA A 230 0.41 21.23 -9.27
C ALA A 230 -1.02 21.20 -9.83
N SER A 231 -1.68 20.03 -9.79
CA SER A 231 -3.07 19.89 -10.22
C SER A 231 -4.09 20.14 -9.11
N ALA A 232 -3.66 20.08 -7.83
CA ALA A 232 -4.53 20.37 -6.70
C ALA A 232 -4.90 21.86 -6.67
N PRO A 233 -6.19 22.22 -6.52
CA PRO A 233 -6.59 23.61 -6.39
C PRO A 233 -5.86 24.24 -5.21
N SER A 234 -5.26 25.41 -5.42
CA SER A 234 -4.62 26.15 -4.32
C SER A 234 -5.68 26.47 -3.28
N ALA A 235 -5.47 26.02 -2.06
CA ALA A 235 -6.36 26.26 -0.90
C ALA A 235 -6.56 27.75 -0.56
N SER A 236 -6.07 28.67 -1.40
CA SER A 236 -6.09 30.12 -1.22
C SER A 236 -7.34 30.82 -1.73
N VAL A 237 -8.38 30.12 -2.19
CA VAL A 237 -9.58 30.75 -2.80
C VAL A 237 -10.85 30.53 -1.97
N ALA A 238 -10.78 29.97 -0.78
CA ALA A 238 -11.93 29.82 0.13
C ALA A 238 -11.61 30.45 1.51
N ALA A 239 -11.38 31.77 1.54
CA ALA A 239 -11.43 32.59 2.72
C ALA A 239 -12.37 33.76 2.48
#